data_ca9c3f0ba66a84c0cb6d9c0215beea9f
#
_entry.id   ca9c3f0ba66a84c0cb6d9c0215beea9f
#
_cell.length_a   1.000
_cell.length_b   1.000
_cell.length_c   1.000
_cell.angle_alpha   90.00
_cell.angle_beta   90.00
_cell.angle_gamma   90.00
#
_symmetry.space_group_name_H-M   'P 1'
#
loop_
_entity.id
_entity.type
_entity.pdbx_description
1 polymer ?
#
loop_
_entity_poly.entity_id
_entity_poly.type
_entity_poly.pdbx_seq_one_letter_code
_entity_poly.pdbx_strand_id
1 'polypeptide(L)'
;MSVLFEYIKEFLLNNGIYNRMAVHGAALISFLILVIFAFIVFLIFRKIFVKVIGRLVLKTTGVWDDTLFNHKVFHALTHIVPALIIYTSAGFAGEEITLLPLIIKGIAQIYLAIIFITAINRFLNAAMEIYNTYPYAKDRPIKGYIQLVKIFIYFFGSIFIISVLVDKNPASLFAGLGALAAVLMLVFKDPILGFVASIQLAANNMIKPGDWITVPRFNVDGTVYDISLTTVKVQNWDKTITMIPTYSLVSEPVTNWVGMMESGGRRIQRSVYIDINTIRLCDQDLMNRIGRLPYFNEFLNPEYSNGDEYQDDLNVEGLKMNLFDFPTNLSLFKKYLEGYCCSHPGIHENMTRMVRFLQSNERGLPVEVIVFSKAQQGDLYEALQAEIFDHIFAVLPVFELRVFQNPSGTTSVPCN
;
A
#
# COMPACT_ATOMS: atom_id res chain seq x y z
N MET A 1 28.67 -14.72 52.77
CA MET A 1 29.97 -14.34 52.15
C MET A 1 30.63 -13.21 52.91
N SER A 2 29.92 -12.20 53.41
CA SER A 2 30.49 -11.13 54.23
C SER A 2 31.20 -11.65 55.50
N VAL A 3 30.58 -12.61 56.20
CA VAL A 3 31.19 -13.27 57.38
C VAL A 3 32.50 -14.00 57.03
N LEU A 4 32.56 -14.66 55.86
CA LEU A 4 33.76 -15.35 55.39
C LEU A 4 34.88 -14.33 55.05
N PHE A 5 34.53 -13.21 54.45
CA PHE A 5 35.47 -12.13 54.16
C PHE A 5 36.07 -11.55 55.42
N GLU A 6 35.29 -11.23 56.45
CA GLU A 6 35.78 -10.75 57.75
C GLU A 6 36.68 -11.76 58.43
N TYR A 7 36.31 -13.05 58.45
CA TYR A 7 37.12 -14.11 59.01
C TYR A 7 38.52 -14.23 58.35
N ILE A 8 38.53 -14.20 56.98
CA ILE A 8 39.83 -14.27 56.25
C ILE A 8 40.66 -13.01 56.50
N LYS A 9 40.02 -11.83 56.56
CA LYS A 9 40.69 -10.55 56.83
C LYS A 9 41.34 -10.58 58.21
N GLU A 10 40.61 -10.99 59.27
CA GLU A 10 41.15 -11.14 60.60
C GLU A 10 42.32 -12.15 60.66
N PHE A 11 42.16 -13.30 59.97
CA PHE A 11 43.26 -14.30 59.92
C PHE A 11 44.55 -13.72 59.28
N LEU A 12 44.42 -12.93 58.21
CA LEU A 12 45.57 -12.29 57.55
C LEU A 12 46.20 -11.21 58.42
N LEU A 13 45.39 -10.44 59.14
CA LEU A 13 45.88 -9.42 60.10
C LEU A 13 46.64 -10.06 61.26
N ASN A 14 46.12 -11.15 61.82
CA ASN A 14 46.76 -11.89 62.93
C ASN A 14 48.11 -12.52 62.54
N ASN A 15 48.36 -12.80 61.24
CA ASN A 15 49.59 -13.28 60.67
C ASN A 15 50.55 -12.16 60.24
N GLY A 16 50.35 -10.92 60.68
CA GLY A 16 51.24 -9.80 60.49
C GLY A 16 51.20 -9.11 59.15
N ILE A 17 50.13 -9.33 58.34
CA ILE A 17 49.91 -8.68 57.04
C ILE A 17 49.39 -7.28 57.29
N TYR A 18 49.92 -6.25 56.61
CA TYR A 18 49.37 -4.89 56.67
C TYR A 18 47.91 -4.81 56.27
N ASN A 19 47.13 -4.00 56.97
CA ASN A 19 45.71 -3.90 56.85
C ASN A 19 45.21 -3.77 55.35
N ARG A 20 45.85 -2.91 54.59
CA ARG A 20 45.52 -2.72 53.18
C ARG A 20 45.72 -3.98 52.31
N MET A 21 46.78 -4.72 52.55
CA MET A 21 47.08 -5.99 51.86
C MET A 21 46.14 -7.11 52.36
N ALA A 22 45.82 -7.13 53.64
CA ALA A 22 44.90 -8.09 54.25
C ALA A 22 43.50 -7.94 53.66
N VAL A 23 43.02 -6.71 53.48
CA VAL A 23 41.73 -6.43 52.85
C VAL A 23 41.66 -6.90 51.38
N HIS A 24 42.67 -6.54 50.58
CA HIS A 24 42.71 -6.99 49.17
C HIS A 24 42.92 -8.49 49.04
N GLY A 25 43.75 -9.09 49.88
CA GLY A 25 43.99 -10.53 49.94
C GLY A 25 42.75 -11.29 50.35
N ALA A 26 42.03 -10.84 51.37
CA ALA A 26 40.76 -11.42 51.81
C ALA A 26 39.69 -11.35 50.72
N ALA A 27 39.61 -10.22 50.00
CA ALA A 27 38.70 -10.08 48.90
C ALA A 27 38.97 -11.05 47.75
N LEU A 28 40.23 -11.22 47.38
CA LEU A 28 40.63 -12.11 46.29
C LEU A 28 40.38 -13.59 46.67
N ILE A 29 40.72 -13.99 47.87
CA ILE A 29 40.48 -15.34 48.39
C ILE A 29 38.98 -15.63 48.47
N SER A 30 38.18 -14.68 49.02
CA SER A 30 36.73 -14.82 49.10
C SER A 30 36.08 -14.92 47.75
N PHE A 31 36.56 -14.15 46.77
CA PHE A 31 36.09 -14.24 45.38
C PHE A 31 36.41 -15.59 44.75
N LEU A 32 37.61 -16.11 44.92
CA LEU A 32 37.99 -17.45 44.45
C LEU A 32 37.10 -18.54 45.06
N ILE A 33 36.84 -18.47 46.36
CA ILE A 33 35.94 -19.40 47.04
C ILE A 33 34.51 -19.30 46.49
N LEU A 34 34.05 -18.07 46.25
CA LEU A 34 32.72 -17.83 45.66
C LEU A 34 32.60 -18.45 44.26
N VAL A 35 33.62 -18.26 43.41
CA VAL A 35 33.63 -18.82 42.04
C VAL A 35 33.65 -20.36 42.08
N ILE A 36 34.49 -20.96 42.96
CA ILE A 36 34.53 -22.41 43.14
C ILE A 36 33.22 -22.94 43.66
N PHE A 37 32.61 -22.26 44.64
CA PHE A 37 31.26 -22.62 45.15
C PHE A 37 30.19 -22.54 44.06
N ALA A 38 30.15 -21.42 43.33
CA ALA A 38 29.21 -21.24 42.23
C ALA A 38 29.39 -22.33 41.15
N PHE A 39 30.65 -22.70 40.87
CA PHE A 39 30.96 -23.77 39.90
C PHE A 39 30.53 -25.17 40.40
N ILE A 40 30.75 -25.49 41.68
CA ILE A 40 30.27 -26.74 42.28
C ILE A 40 28.73 -26.81 42.20
N VAL A 41 28.04 -25.74 42.62
CA VAL A 41 26.57 -25.65 42.52
C VAL A 41 26.08 -25.80 41.09
N PHE A 42 26.76 -25.18 40.13
CA PHE A 42 26.49 -25.34 38.71
C PHE A 42 26.58 -26.82 38.26
N LEU A 43 27.65 -27.52 38.61
CA LEU A 43 27.81 -28.92 38.21
C LEU A 43 26.70 -29.82 38.78
N ILE A 44 26.35 -29.63 40.06
CA ILE A 44 25.32 -30.38 40.75
C ILE A 44 23.97 -30.03 40.10
N PHE A 45 23.64 -28.75 39.98
CA PHE A 45 22.36 -28.29 39.41
C PHE A 45 22.21 -28.77 37.97
N ARG A 46 23.23 -28.60 37.11
CA ARG A 46 23.21 -29.06 35.74
C ARG A 46 22.93 -30.57 35.65
N LYS A 47 23.62 -31.39 36.47
CA LYS A 47 23.44 -32.85 36.46
C LYS A 47 22.02 -33.24 36.88
N ILE A 48 21.49 -32.61 37.91
CA ILE A 48 20.13 -32.89 38.40
C ILE A 48 19.09 -32.39 37.41
N PHE A 49 19.19 -31.10 37.05
CA PHE A 49 18.20 -30.44 36.19
C PHE A 49 18.09 -31.11 34.82
N VAL A 50 19.20 -31.33 34.13
CA VAL A 50 19.17 -31.96 32.81
C VAL A 50 18.68 -33.42 32.88
N LYS A 51 19.03 -34.15 33.99
CA LYS A 51 18.54 -35.52 34.19
C LYS A 51 17.02 -35.56 34.48
N VAL A 52 16.51 -34.61 35.25
CA VAL A 52 15.07 -34.51 35.55
C VAL A 52 14.29 -34.15 34.28
N ILE A 53 14.75 -33.12 33.58
CA ILE A 53 14.11 -32.70 32.30
C ILE A 53 14.18 -33.85 31.28
N GLY A 54 15.34 -34.48 31.12
CA GLY A 54 15.48 -35.62 30.18
C GLY A 54 14.56 -36.79 30.51
N ARG A 55 14.30 -37.06 31.82
CA ARG A 55 13.30 -38.08 32.21
C ARG A 55 11.85 -37.67 31.92
N LEU A 56 11.55 -36.39 32.03
CA LEU A 56 10.23 -35.85 31.69
C LEU A 56 9.99 -35.93 30.18
N VAL A 57 10.97 -35.54 29.40
CA VAL A 57 10.97 -35.60 27.93
C VAL A 57 10.76 -37.07 27.44
N LEU A 58 11.43 -38.02 28.05
CA LEU A 58 11.27 -39.44 27.69
C LEU A 58 9.89 -40.05 28.07
N LYS A 59 9.10 -39.37 28.89
CA LYS A 59 7.72 -39.77 29.24
C LYS A 59 6.65 -39.15 28.34
N THR A 60 6.99 -38.16 27.57
CA THR A 60 6.10 -37.49 26.63
C THR A 60 6.33 -38.01 25.23
N THR A 61 5.27 -38.13 24.42
CA THR A 61 5.32 -38.56 23.01
C THR A 61 5.43 -37.39 22.05
N GLY A 62 5.73 -36.20 22.57
CA GLY A 62 5.73 -34.94 21.81
C GLY A 62 7.09 -34.66 21.15
N VAL A 63 7.07 -34.33 19.85
CA VAL A 63 8.27 -33.91 19.09
C VAL A 63 8.90 -32.61 19.64
N TRP A 64 8.12 -31.81 20.36
CA TRP A 64 8.54 -30.50 20.85
C TRP A 64 9.60 -30.55 21.93
N ASP A 65 9.42 -31.42 22.89
CA ASP A 65 10.28 -31.57 24.06
C ASP A 65 11.61 -32.19 23.66
N ASP A 66 11.57 -33.17 22.76
CA ASP A 66 12.79 -33.80 22.20
C ASP A 66 13.63 -32.78 21.45
N THR A 67 12.99 -31.94 20.59
CA THR A 67 13.68 -30.92 19.82
C THR A 67 14.29 -29.84 20.72
N LEU A 68 13.56 -29.34 21.72
CA LEU A 68 14.07 -28.38 22.70
C LEU A 68 15.25 -28.93 23.50
N PHE A 69 15.21 -30.21 23.86
CA PHE A 69 16.28 -30.88 24.56
C PHE A 69 17.52 -31.07 23.68
N ASN A 70 17.34 -31.48 22.43
CA ASN A 70 18.42 -31.66 21.45
C ASN A 70 19.13 -30.35 21.11
N HIS A 71 18.40 -29.22 21.02
CA HIS A 71 18.96 -27.89 20.84
C HIS A 71 19.65 -27.34 22.11
N LYS A 72 19.70 -28.15 23.20
CA LYS A 72 20.34 -27.77 24.46
C LYS A 72 19.83 -26.47 25.09
N VAL A 73 18.54 -26.16 24.89
CA VAL A 73 17.88 -24.98 25.48
C VAL A 73 17.98 -25.05 27.00
N PHE A 74 17.63 -26.19 27.58
CA PHE A 74 17.67 -26.44 29.02
C PHE A 74 19.11 -26.38 29.57
N HIS A 75 20.12 -26.78 28.81
CA HIS A 75 21.53 -26.65 29.20
C HIS A 75 21.97 -25.17 29.29
N ALA A 76 21.49 -24.31 28.41
CA ALA A 76 21.76 -22.87 28.49
C ALA A 76 21.21 -22.27 29.78
N LEU A 77 19.99 -22.65 30.16
CA LEU A 77 19.33 -22.16 31.37
C LEU A 77 20.06 -22.55 32.66
N THR A 78 20.80 -23.67 32.69
CA THR A 78 21.55 -24.09 33.88
C THR A 78 22.65 -23.08 34.26
N HIS A 79 23.16 -22.28 33.34
CA HIS A 79 24.16 -21.25 33.59
C HIS A 79 23.60 -20.01 34.33
N ILE A 80 22.29 -19.87 34.46
CA ILE A 80 21.67 -18.80 35.22
C ILE A 80 22.02 -18.92 36.71
N VAL A 81 22.08 -20.13 37.24
CA VAL A 81 22.30 -20.37 38.69
C VAL A 81 23.65 -19.83 39.14
N PRO A 82 24.81 -20.20 38.55
CA PRO A 82 26.08 -19.65 38.96
C PRO A 82 26.17 -18.14 38.75
N ALA A 83 25.61 -17.63 37.67
CA ALA A 83 25.59 -16.19 37.39
C ALA A 83 24.84 -15.42 38.49
N LEU A 84 23.71 -15.96 38.95
CA LEU A 84 22.87 -15.36 39.98
C LEU A 84 23.58 -15.41 41.35
N ILE A 85 24.26 -16.51 41.68
CA ILE A 85 25.05 -16.65 42.90
C ILE A 85 26.14 -15.60 42.91
N ILE A 86 26.88 -15.43 41.81
CA ILE A 86 27.95 -14.42 41.71
C ILE A 86 27.37 -13.01 41.83
N TYR A 87 26.27 -12.73 41.14
CA TYR A 87 25.59 -11.42 41.16
C TYR A 87 25.15 -11.02 42.56
N THR A 88 24.41 -11.91 43.24
CA THR A 88 23.87 -11.64 44.58
C THR A 88 24.91 -11.57 45.68
N SER A 89 26.03 -12.29 45.50
CA SER A 89 27.12 -12.34 46.45
C SER A 89 28.23 -11.30 46.19
N ALA A 90 28.14 -10.52 45.11
CA ALA A 90 29.18 -9.57 44.71
C ALA A 90 29.51 -8.50 45.75
N GLY A 91 28.57 -8.15 46.63
CA GLY A 91 28.74 -7.18 47.71
C GLY A 91 29.42 -7.73 48.96
N PHE A 92 30.09 -8.88 48.91
CA PHE A 92 30.62 -9.57 50.07
C PHE A 92 31.76 -8.80 50.81
N ALA A 93 32.50 -7.93 50.12
CA ALA A 93 33.58 -7.14 50.68
C ALA A 93 33.14 -5.87 51.42
N GLY A 94 31.83 -5.64 51.55
CA GLY A 94 31.27 -4.48 52.22
C GLY A 94 31.72 -3.14 51.63
N GLU A 95 31.87 -2.12 52.47
CA GLU A 95 32.28 -0.76 52.05
C GLU A 95 33.77 -0.59 51.88
N GLU A 96 34.56 -1.55 52.31
CA GLU A 96 36.04 -1.45 52.30
C GLU A 96 36.64 -1.51 50.89
N ILE A 97 35.95 -2.15 49.95
CA ILE A 97 36.35 -2.24 48.54
C ILE A 97 35.15 -1.89 47.66
N THR A 98 35.16 -0.72 47.06
CA THR A 98 34.04 -0.24 46.24
C THR A 98 34.08 -0.70 44.77
N LEU A 99 35.26 -0.79 44.17
CA LEU A 99 35.44 -1.10 42.74
C LEU A 99 35.24 -2.59 42.42
N LEU A 100 35.71 -3.52 43.27
CA LEU A 100 35.64 -4.94 42.99
C LEU A 100 34.22 -5.49 42.92
N PRO A 101 33.30 -5.16 43.83
CA PRO A 101 31.91 -5.55 43.74
C PRO A 101 31.20 -5.02 42.48
N LEU A 102 31.53 -3.79 42.06
CA LEU A 102 30.97 -3.19 40.86
C LEU A 102 31.37 -3.97 39.61
N ILE A 103 32.67 -4.30 39.50
CA ILE A 103 33.21 -5.09 38.39
C ILE A 103 32.57 -6.49 38.36
N ILE A 104 32.50 -7.17 39.52
CA ILE A 104 31.90 -8.52 39.61
C ILE A 104 30.42 -8.50 39.22
N LYS A 105 29.65 -7.51 39.69
CA LYS A 105 28.28 -7.34 39.30
C LYS A 105 28.12 -7.10 37.80
N GLY A 106 28.94 -6.23 37.22
CA GLY A 106 28.97 -5.96 35.79
C GLY A 106 29.25 -7.21 34.96
N ILE A 107 30.30 -7.97 35.34
CA ILE A 107 30.62 -9.25 34.66
C ILE A 107 29.49 -10.25 34.80
N ALA A 108 28.85 -10.37 35.97
CA ALA A 108 27.72 -11.27 36.16
C ALA A 108 26.49 -10.86 35.34
N GLN A 109 26.21 -9.56 35.22
CA GLN A 109 25.15 -9.04 34.38
C GLN A 109 25.38 -9.30 32.89
N ILE A 110 26.61 -9.07 32.41
CA ILE A 110 27.01 -9.38 31.03
C ILE A 110 26.87 -10.89 30.75
N TYR A 111 27.34 -11.71 31.70
CA TYR A 111 27.22 -13.17 31.58
C TYR A 111 25.74 -13.61 31.55
N LEU A 112 24.87 -13.06 32.40
CA LEU A 112 23.44 -13.29 32.38
C LEU A 112 22.82 -12.89 31.04
N ALA A 113 23.20 -11.75 30.47
CA ALA A 113 22.72 -11.30 29.15
C ALA A 113 23.12 -12.29 28.05
N ILE A 114 24.39 -12.77 28.06
CA ILE A 114 24.87 -13.75 27.08
C ILE A 114 24.12 -15.08 27.21
N ILE A 115 23.85 -15.53 28.43
CA ILE A 115 23.04 -16.74 28.67
C ILE A 115 21.63 -16.58 28.09
N PHE A 116 21.00 -15.44 28.36
CA PHE A 116 19.65 -15.16 27.88
C PHE A 116 19.58 -15.12 26.35
N ILE A 117 20.51 -14.40 25.71
CA ILE A 117 20.63 -14.36 24.24
C ILE A 117 20.84 -15.77 23.68
N THR A 118 21.75 -16.55 24.30
CA THR A 118 22.03 -17.91 23.84
C THR A 118 20.83 -18.84 24.02
N ALA A 119 20.13 -18.75 25.14
CA ALA A 119 18.94 -19.56 25.42
C ALA A 119 17.82 -19.25 24.42
N ILE A 120 17.55 -17.97 24.17
CA ILE A 120 16.53 -17.57 23.17
C ILE A 120 16.94 -18.02 21.77
N ASN A 121 18.21 -17.85 21.39
CA ASN A 121 18.69 -18.27 20.07
C ASN A 121 18.53 -19.79 19.86
N ARG A 122 18.83 -20.60 20.88
CA ARG A 122 18.61 -22.05 20.84
C ARG A 122 17.13 -22.40 20.77
N PHE A 123 16.31 -21.69 21.54
CA PHE A 123 14.86 -21.85 21.50
C PHE A 123 14.29 -21.54 20.11
N LEU A 124 14.71 -20.44 19.48
CA LEU A 124 14.30 -20.08 18.13
C LEU A 124 14.73 -21.10 17.08
N ASN A 125 15.92 -21.70 17.24
CA ASN A 125 16.36 -22.78 16.35
C ASN A 125 15.48 -24.02 16.52
N ALA A 126 15.18 -24.39 17.77
CA ALA A 126 14.28 -25.51 18.05
C ALA A 126 12.87 -25.25 17.50
N ALA A 127 12.34 -24.05 17.70
CA ALA A 127 11.04 -23.67 17.15
C ALA A 127 11.00 -23.73 15.60
N MET A 128 12.07 -23.32 14.94
CA MET A 128 12.22 -23.43 13.49
C MET A 128 12.25 -24.90 13.04
N GLU A 129 12.95 -25.77 13.75
CA GLU A 129 13.01 -27.21 13.45
C GLU A 129 11.65 -27.85 13.64
N ILE A 130 10.94 -27.55 14.74
CA ILE A 130 9.59 -28.03 15.00
C ILE A 130 8.64 -27.57 13.88
N TYR A 131 8.70 -26.30 13.49
CA TYR A 131 7.89 -25.79 12.38
C TYR A 131 8.14 -26.56 11.07
N ASN A 132 9.40 -26.87 10.77
CA ASN A 132 9.78 -27.59 9.55
C ASN A 132 9.28 -29.04 9.51
N THR A 133 8.79 -29.61 10.62
CA THR A 133 8.18 -30.95 10.63
C THR A 133 6.77 -30.93 10.04
N TYR A 134 6.12 -29.78 9.92
CA TYR A 134 4.78 -29.69 9.35
C TYR A 134 4.80 -29.60 7.83
N PRO A 135 3.85 -30.25 7.13
CA PRO A 135 3.80 -30.28 5.67
C PRO A 135 3.75 -28.90 4.98
N TYR A 136 3.04 -27.95 5.59
CA TYR A 136 2.87 -26.57 5.08
C TYR A 136 4.14 -25.72 5.20
N ALA A 137 5.16 -26.16 5.91
CA ALA A 137 6.43 -25.43 6.06
C ALA A 137 7.20 -25.30 4.73
N LYS A 138 6.99 -26.22 3.78
CA LYS A 138 7.60 -26.17 2.44
C LYS A 138 7.14 -24.97 1.64
N ASP A 139 5.85 -24.63 1.74
CA ASP A 139 5.23 -23.54 0.99
C ASP A 139 5.40 -22.17 1.68
N ARG A 140 5.65 -22.19 3.00
CA ARG A 140 5.75 -20.97 3.82
C ARG A 140 6.99 -21.00 4.72
N PRO A 141 8.19 -20.77 4.18
CA PRO A 141 9.43 -20.82 4.96
C PRO A 141 9.50 -19.66 5.97
N ILE A 142 9.66 -19.98 7.27
CA ILE A 142 9.78 -18.98 8.35
C ILE A 142 11.21 -18.55 8.65
N LYS A 143 12.22 -19.11 7.98
CA LYS A 143 13.64 -18.86 8.23
C LYS A 143 14.00 -17.37 8.27
N GLY A 144 13.46 -16.58 7.33
CA GLY A 144 13.70 -15.13 7.26
C GLY A 144 13.16 -14.39 8.48
N TYR A 145 11.97 -14.74 8.95
CA TYR A 145 11.37 -14.14 10.16
C TYR A 145 12.17 -14.47 11.41
N ILE A 146 12.62 -15.72 11.56
CA ILE A 146 13.48 -16.13 12.69
C ILE A 146 14.82 -15.39 12.66
N GLN A 147 15.44 -15.20 11.49
CA GLN A 147 16.68 -14.42 11.36
C GLN A 147 16.47 -12.97 11.78
N LEU A 148 15.35 -12.36 11.37
CA LEU A 148 15.00 -10.98 11.75
C LEU A 148 14.84 -10.86 13.28
N VAL A 149 14.12 -11.78 13.93
CA VAL A 149 13.99 -11.81 15.39
C VAL A 149 15.35 -11.93 16.08
N LYS A 150 16.27 -12.78 15.57
CA LYS A 150 17.64 -12.91 16.11
C LYS A 150 18.41 -11.60 16.00
N ILE A 151 18.29 -10.86 14.88
CA ILE A 151 18.93 -9.55 14.72
C ILE A 151 18.46 -8.60 15.81
N PHE A 152 17.17 -8.53 16.10
CA PHE A 152 16.64 -7.71 17.19
C PHE A 152 17.18 -8.15 18.55
N ILE A 153 17.23 -9.45 18.84
CA ILE A 153 17.76 -9.97 20.10
C ILE A 153 19.22 -9.58 20.27
N TYR A 154 20.03 -9.73 19.23
CA TYR A 154 21.44 -9.32 19.28
C TYR A 154 21.58 -7.80 19.42
N PHE A 155 20.77 -7.03 18.75
CA PHE A 155 20.77 -5.56 18.84
C PHE A 155 20.43 -5.09 20.28
N PHE A 156 19.31 -5.53 20.84
CA PHE A 156 18.92 -5.17 22.21
C PHE A 156 19.90 -5.72 23.26
N GLY A 157 20.38 -6.93 23.06
CA GLY A 157 21.35 -7.55 23.94
C GLY A 157 22.70 -6.83 23.92
N SER A 158 23.18 -6.38 22.78
CA SER A 158 24.43 -5.59 22.69
C SER A 158 24.30 -4.23 23.37
N ILE A 159 23.18 -3.53 23.22
CA ILE A 159 22.91 -2.27 23.91
C ILE A 159 22.90 -2.48 25.43
N PHE A 160 22.25 -3.57 25.89
CA PHE A 160 22.27 -3.92 27.31
C PHE A 160 23.72 -4.17 27.83
N ILE A 161 24.52 -4.93 27.09
CA ILE A 161 25.92 -5.19 27.44
C ILE A 161 26.71 -3.86 27.47
N ILE A 162 26.53 -2.99 26.48
CA ILE A 162 27.18 -1.68 26.44
C ILE A 162 26.74 -0.84 27.64
N SER A 163 25.46 -0.86 28.02
CA SER A 163 24.94 -0.11 29.16
C SER A 163 25.63 -0.50 30.46
N VAL A 164 25.87 -1.79 30.66
CA VAL A 164 26.60 -2.33 31.83
C VAL A 164 28.06 -1.88 31.80
N LEU A 165 28.72 -1.92 30.64
CA LEU A 165 30.13 -1.50 30.49
C LEU A 165 30.35 -0.01 30.75
N VAL A 166 29.36 0.84 30.41
CA VAL A 166 29.42 2.31 30.58
C VAL A 166 28.83 2.74 31.93
N ASP A 167 28.31 1.80 32.71
CA ASP A 167 27.60 2.04 33.99
C ASP A 167 26.45 3.04 33.83
N LYS A 168 25.63 2.85 32.79
CA LYS A 168 24.45 3.65 32.50
C LYS A 168 23.20 2.80 32.48
N ASN A 169 22.08 3.41 32.82
CA ASN A 169 20.78 2.73 32.72
C ASN A 169 20.47 2.39 31.23
N PRO A 170 20.18 1.11 30.92
CA PRO A 170 19.81 0.71 29.57
C PRO A 170 18.69 1.58 28.96
N ALA A 171 17.69 1.97 29.78
CA ALA A 171 16.58 2.80 29.32
C ALA A 171 17.03 4.18 28.81
N SER A 172 18.08 4.78 29.40
CA SER A 172 18.61 6.06 28.93
C SER A 172 19.32 5.95 27.59
N LEU A 173 20.02 4.83 27.35
CA LEU A 173 20.65 4.56 26.05
C LEU A 173 19.58 4.33 24.98
N PHE A 174 18.53 3.55 25.28
CA PHE A 174 17.41 3.35 24.37
C PHE A 174 16.68 4.67 24.05
N ALA A 175 16.47 5.52 25.07
CA ALA A 175 15.84 6.83 24.85
C ALA A 175 16.69 7.72 23.95
N GLY A 176 18.02 7.77 24.17
CA GLY A 176 18.93 8.53 23.33
C GLY A 176 18.98 8.02 21.88
N LEU A 177 19.09 6.71 21.69
CA LEU A 177 19.06 6.08 20.37
C LEU A 177 17.69 6.29 19.69
N GLY A 178 16.58 6.20 20.44
CA GLY A 178 15.25 6.42 19.94
C GLY A 178 15.04 7.86 19.47
N ALA A 179 15.53 8.84 20.24
CA ALA A 179 15.49 10.24 19.83
C ALA A 179 16.30 10.49 18.54
N LEU A 180 17.52 9.93 18.46
CA LEU A 180 18.33 10.01 17.25
C LEU A 180 17.63 9.36 16.06
N ALA A 181 17.06 8.16 16.25
CA ALA A 181 16.33 7.44 15.20
C ALA A 181 15.10 8.24 14.72
N ALA A 182 14.38 8.92 15.62
CA ALA A 182 13.25 9.76 15.26
C ALA A 182 13.67 10.95 14.38
N VAL A 183 14.79 11.61 14.72
CA VAL A 183 15.35 12.69 13.91
C VAL A 183 15.80 12.19 12.54
N LEU A 184 16.51 11.05 12.50
CA LEU A 184 16.93 10.45 11.24
C LEU A 184 15.72 10.03 10.37
N MET A 185 14.69 9.44 10.99
CA MET A 185 13.47 9.08 10.28
C MET A 185 12.76 10.30 9.68
N LEU A 186 12.75 11.44 10.39
CA LEU A 186 12.19 12.69 9.88
C LEU A 186 12.96 13.19 8.65
N VAL A 187 14.30 13.14 8.70
CA VAL A 187 15.17 13.58 7.59
C VAL A 187 15.04 12.66 6.37
N PHE A 188 14.94 11.37 6.59
CA PHE A 188 14.89 10.36 5.52
C PHE A 188 13.47 9.97 5.10
N LYS A 189 12.42 10.57 5.69
CA LYS A 189 11.03 10.23 5.41
C LYS A 189 10.72 10.25 3.92
N ASP A 190 10.98 11.35 3.24
CA ASP A 190 10.63 11.52 1.83
C ASP A 190 11.46 10.61 0.90
N PRO A 191 12.78 10.47 1.07
CA PRO A 191 13.58 9.48 0.34
C PRO A 191 13.08 8.04 0.51
N ILE A 192 12.71 7.64 1.73
CA ILE A 192 12.18 6.29 1.99
C ILE A 192 10.83 6.10 1.31
N LEU A 193 9.91 7.06 1.43
CA LEU A 193 8.61 7.00 0.76
C LEU A 193 8.78 6.94 -0.77
N GLY A 194 9.69 7.73 -1.35
CA GLY A 194 10.00 7.69 -2.77
C GLY A 194 10.55 6.34 -3.21
N PHE A 195 11.48 5.77 -2.44
CA PHE A 195 12.06 4.45 -2.72
C PHE A 195 11.00 3.33 -2.68
N VAL A 196 10.18 3.29 -1.64
CA VAL A 196 9.09 2.30 -1.51
C VAL A 196 8.08 2.46 -2.64
N ALA A 197 7.69 3.69 -2.96
CA ALA A 197 6.78 3.98 -4.07
C ALA A 197 7.35 3.53 -5.43
N SER A 198 8.64 3.74 -5.67
CA SER A 198 9.31 3.28 -6.91
C SER A 198 9.24 1.76 -7.05
N ILE A 199 9.48 1.02 -5.96
CA ILE A 199 9.33 -0.44 -5.96
C ILE A 199 7.87 -0.84 -6.24
N GLN A 200 6.89 -0.17 -5.64
CA GLN A 200 5.47 -0.46 -5.84
C GLN A 200 5.03 -0.18 -7.29
N LEU A 201 5.46 0.95 -7.88
CA LEU A 201 5.18 1.27 -9.29
C LEU A 201 5.72 0.20 -10.23
N ALA A 202 6.96 -0.25 -9.99
CA ALA A 202 7.61 -1.27 -10.81
C ALA A 202 6.97 -2.66 -10.61
N ALA A 203 6.75 -3.09 -9.36
CA ALA A 203 6.21 -4.41 -9.04
C ALA A 203 4.77 -4.59 -9.54
N ASN A 204 3.96 -3.52 -9.51
CA ASN A 204 2.57 -3.55 -9.93
C ASN A 204 2.37 -3.12 -11.41
N ASN A 205 3.44 -2.82 -12.13
CA ASN A 205 3.38 -2.31 -13.51
C ASN A 205 2.43 -1.11 -13.67
N MET A 206 2.38 -0.21 -12.69
CA MET A 206 1.39 0.88 -12.69
C MET A 206 1.68 1.91 -13.77
N ILE A 207 2.96 2.25 -13.97
CA ILE A 207 3.42 3.27 -14.92
C ILE A 207 4.78 2.84 -15.47
N LYS A 208 5.00 3.06 -16.76
CA LYS A 208 6.27 2.78 -17.46
C LYS A 208 6.74 4.02 -18.24
N PRO A 209 8.04 4.15 -18.52
CA PRO A 209 8.51 5.13 -19.49
C PRO A 209 7.82 4.91 -20.84
N GLY A 210 7.34 5.99 -21.43
CA GLY A 210 6.53 5.98 -22.67
C GLY A 210 5.02 6.00 -22.43
N ASP A 211 4.52 5.73 -21.24
CA ASP A 211 3.09 5.79 -20.92
C ASP A 211 2.60 7.25 -20.97
N TRP A 212 1.42 7.44 -21.52
CA TRP A 212 0.70 8.70 -21.39
C TRP A 212 -0.10 8.69 -20.07
N ILE A 213 0.16 9.69 -19.22
CA ILE A 213 -0.51 9.82 -17.93
C ILE A 213 -1.08 11.24 -17.75
N THR A 214 -2.18 11.32 -17.01
CA THR A 214 -2.76 12.59 -16.54
C THR A 214 -2.80 12.58 -15.02
N VAL A 215 -2.20 13.60 -14.39
CA VAL A 215 -2.19 13.81 -12.94
C VAL A 215 -2.74 15.20 -12.64
N PRO A 216 -4.05 15.35 -12.39
CA PRO A 216 -4.71 16.66 -12.29
C PRO A 216 -4.15 17.54 -11.20
N ARG A 217 -3.77 16.99 -10.06
CA ARG A 217 -3.20 17.76 -8.95
C ARG A 217 -1.94 18.53 -9.31
N PHE A 218 -1.11 17.99 -10.19
CA PHE A 218 0.12 18.61 -10.64
C PHE A 218 -0.03 19.31 -12.01
N ASN A 219 -1.27 19.37 -12.53
CA ASN A 219 -1.57 19.86 -13.87
C ASN A 219 -0.69 19.23 -14.93
N VAL A 220 -0.50 17.92 -14.82
CA VAL A 220 0.31 17.12 -15.73
C VAL A 220 -0.59 16.35 -16.67
N ASP A 221 -0.32 16.46 -17.96
CA ASP A 221 -0.91 15.68 -19.04
C ASP A 221 0.13 15.46 -20.13
N GLY A 222 0.71 14.27 -20.20
CA GLY A 222 1.81 14.00 -21.10
C GLY A 222 2.41 12.61 -20.96
N THR A 223 3.56 12.42 -21.60
CA THR A 223 4.26 11.13 -21.67
C THR A 223 5.33 11.03 -20.59
N VAL A 224 5.37 9.90 -19.89
CA VAL A 224 6.43 9.57 -18.93
C VAL A 224 7.76 9.46 -19.67
N TYR A 225 8.69 10.37 -19.34
CA TYR A 225 10.01 10.42 -19.96
C TYR A 225 11.03 9.55 -19.21
N ASP A 226 11.01 9.59 -17.88
CA ASP A 226 11.97 8.90 -17.03
C ASP A 226 11.37 8.63 -15.63
N ILE A 227 11.75 7.50 -15.05
CA ILE A 227 11.34 7.10 -13.68
C ILE A 227 12.60 6.84 -12.87
N SER A 228 12.86 7.69 -11.87
CA SER A 228 13.93 7.51 -10.89
C SER A 228 13.37 7.09 -9.52
N LEU A 229 14.24 6.81 -8.55
CA LEU A 229 13.84 6.34 -7.22
C LEU A 229 12.89 7.29 -6.48
N THR A 230 13.06 8.59 -6.67
CA THR A 230 12.30 9.59 -5.91
C THR A 230 11.43 10.49 -6.79
N THR A 231 11.60 10.44 -8.11
CA THR A 231 10.98 11.40 -9.03
C THR A 231 10.63 10.74 -10.36
N VAL A 232 9.45 11.03 -10.88
CA VAL A 232 9.02 10.71 -12.24
C VAL A 232 9.01 11.98 -13.07
N LYS A 233 9.63 11.97 -14.26
CA LYS A 233 9.63 13.07 -15.20
C LYS A 233 8.59 12.82 -16.28
N VAL A 234 7.69 13.75 -16.47
CA VAL A 234 6.65 13.70 -17.50
C VAL A 234 6.83 14.87 -18.46
N GLN A 235 6.89 14.57 -19.75
CA GLN A 235 6.89 15.57 -20.79
C GLN A 235 5.44 15.89 -21.19
N ASN A 236 4.97 17.08 -20.84
CA ASN A 236 3.66 17.58 -21.23
C ASN A 236 3.57 17.82 -22.75
N TRP A 237 2.36 18.03 -23.25
CA TRP A 237 2.11 18.30 -24.67
C TRP A 237 2.74 19.60 -25.18
N ASP A 238 2.91 20.58 -24.30
CA ASP A 238 3.64 21.82 -24.59
C ASP A 238 5.17 21.68 -24.57
N LYS A 239 5.67 20.43 -24.44
CA LYS A 239 7.09 20.05 -24.35
C LYS A 239 7.78 20.45 -23.05
N THR A 240 7.09 21.03 -22.08
CA THR A 240 7.64 21.23 -20.74
C THR A 240 7.83 19.88 -20.01
N ILE A 241 8.80 19.82 -19.11
CA ILE A 241 9.03 18.63 -18.29
C ILE A 241 8.61 18.94 -16.86
N THR A 242 7.61 18.23 -16.37
CA THR A 242 7.20 18.30 -14.97
C THR A 242 7.78 17.13 -14.18
N MET A 243 8.34 17.42 -13.01
CA MET A 243 8.89 16.43 -12.09
C MET A 243 7.90 16.18 -10.96
N ILE A 244 7.46 14.94 -10.83
CA ILE A 244 6.50 14.51 -9.81
C ILE A 244 7.21 13.59 -8.81
N PRO A 245 7.07 13.80 -7.48
CA PRO A 245 7.57 12.85 -6.50
C PRO A 245 6.95 11.46 -6.72
N THR A 246 7.77 10.40 -6.74
CA THR A 246 7.30 9.04 -7.06
C THR A 246 6.18 8.58 -6.11
N TYR A 247 6.25 8.95 -4.83
CA TYR A 247 5.23 8.60 -3.85
C TYR A 247 3.84 9.18 -4.17
N SER A 248 3.78 10.35 -4.82
CA SER A 248 2.52 10.98 -5.19
C SER A 248 1.75 10.17 -6.24
N LEU A 249 2.44 9.45 -7.12
CA LEU A 249 1.83 8.59 -8.13
C LEU A 249 1.24 7.30 -7.55
N VAL A 250 1.61 6.95 -6.33
CA VAL A 250 1.04 5.82 -5.58
C VAL A 250 -0.09 6.27 -4.65
N SER A 251 0.03 7.48 -4.08
CA SER A 251 -0.90 7.99 -3.08
C SER A 251 -2.09 8.75 -3.66
N GLU A 252 -2.01 9.19 -4.93
CA GLU A 252 -3.02 10.04 -5.56
C GLU A 252 -3.61 9.39 -6.81
N PRO A 253 -4.83 9.76 -7.22
CA PRO A 253 -5.42 9.26 -8.44
C PRO A 253 -4.60 9.70 -9.67
N VAL A 254 -4.18 8.73 -10.46
CA VAL A 254 -3.47 8.91 -11.72
C VAL A 254 -4.26 8.21 -12.82
N THR A 255 -4.52 8.92 -13.91
CA THR A 255 -5.08 8.30 -15.11
C THR A 255 -3.96 7.84 -16.01
N ASN A 256 -3.83 6.54 -16.24
CA ASN A 256 -2.94 5.97 -17.23
C ASN A 256 -3.73 5.63 -18.49
N TRP A 257 -3.33 6.19 -19.62
CA TRP A 257 -4.01 6.05 -20.90
C TRP A 257 -3.60 4.80 -21.71
N VAL A 258 -2.70 3.96 -21.16
CA VAL A 258 -2.26 2.72 -21.83
C VAL A 258 -3.45 1.80 -22.12
N GLY A 259 -4.39 1.66 -21.18
CA GLY A 259 -5.60 0.85 -21.39
C GLY A 259 -6.47 1.36 -22.55
N MET A 260 -6.54 2.68 -22.77
CA MET A 260 -7.19 3.26 -23.94
C MET A 260 -6.43 2.91 -25.22
N MET A 261 -5.09 3.03 -25.21
CA MET A 261 -4.25 2.69 -26.37
C MET A 261 -4.35 1.20 -26.72
N GLU A 262 -4.36 0.33 -25.74
CA GLU A 262 -4.48 -1.13 -25.93
C GLU A 262 -5.90 -1.54 -26.38
N SER A 263 -6.93 -0.80 -26.00
CA SER A 263 -8.31 -1.11 -26.38
C SER A 263 -8.60 -0.87 -27.87
N GLY A 264 -7.76 -0.12 -28.58
CA GLY A 264 -7.95 0.23 -29.99
C GLY A 264 -8.96 1.37 -30.22
N GLY A 265 -9.58 1.94 -29.17
CA GLY A 265 -10.59 2.98 -29.32
C GLY A 265 -10.48 4.11 -28.30
N ARG A 266 -10.62 5.36 -28.76
CA ARG A 266 -10.68 6.53 -27.88
C ARG A 266 -12.09 7.08 -27.83
N ARG A 267 -12.63 7.24 -26.60
CA ARG A 267 -14.00 7.67 -26.36
C ARG A 267 -14.22 9.13 -26.76
N ILE A 268 -15.26 9.36 -27.54
CA ILE A 268 -15.84 10.68 -27.80
C ILE A 268 -17.15 10.75 -27.02
N GLN A 269 -17.29 11.75 -26.16
CA GLN A 269 -18.53 12.01 -25.41
C GLN A 269 -18.76 13.50 -25.38
N ARG A 270 -19.70 13.95 -26.17
CA ARG A 270 -20.12 15.36 -26.25
C ARG A 270 -21.63 15.49 -26.39
N SER A 271 -22.17 16.59 -25.87
CA SER A 271 -23.59 16.93 -25.95
C SER A 271 -23.81 18.13 -26.85
N VAL A 272 -24.86 18.06 -27.68
CA VAL A 272 -25.42 19.21 -28.39
C VAL A 272 -26.70 19.61 -27.67
N TYR A 273 -26.84 20.88 -27.33
CA TYR A 273 -28.02 21.40 -26.63
C TYR A 273 -29.06 21.86 -27.61
N ILE A 274 -30.22 21.23 -27.58
CA ILE A 274 -31.36 21.53 -28.49
C ILE A 274 -32.33 22.49 -27.79
N ASP A 275 -32.74 23.50 -28.53
CA ASP A 275 -33.83 24.41 -28.10
C ASP A 275 -35.13 23.61 -27.98
N ILE A 276 -35.66 23.48 -26.75
CA ILE A 276 -36.88 22.71 -26.46
C ILE A 276 -38.09 23.23 -27.24
N ASN A 277 -38.15 24.53 -27.53
CA ASN A 277 -39.23 25.13 -28.26
C ASN A 277 -39.30 24.68 -29.74
N THR A 278 -38.25 24.06 -30.24
CA THR A 278 -38.21 23.50 -31.60
C THR A 278 -38.64 22.03 -31.68
N ILE A 279 -38.88 21.40 -30.52
CA ILE A 279 -39.31 20.02 -30.47
C ILE A 279 -40.83 19.97 -30.74
N ARG A 280 -41.21 19.21 -31.77
CA ARG A 280 -42.62 19.03 -32.16
C ARG A 280 -42.90 17.64 -32.74
N LEU A 281 -44.17 17.26 -32.85
CA LEU A 281 -44.58 16.07 -33.60
C LEU A 281 -44.29 16.29 -35.07
N CYS A 282 -43.89 15.25 -35.78
CA CYS A 282 -43.62 15.29 -37.20
C CYS A 282 -44.91 15.29 -37.98
N ASP A 283 -45.02 16.18 -38.96
CA ASP A 283 -46.04 16.11 -40.00
C ASP A 283 -45.58 15.22 -41.18
N GLN A 284 -46.50 14.90 -42.09
CA GLN A 284 -46.22 14.02 -43.22
C GLN A 284 -45.15 14.58 -44.16
N ASP A 285 -45.05 15.90 -44.28
CA ASP A 285 -44.08 16.56 -45.15
C ASP A 285 -42.68 16.45 -44.57
N LEU A 286 -42.52 16.61 -43.25
CA LEU A 286 -41.27 16.41 -42.56
C LEU A 286 -40.82 14.95 -42.65
N MET A 287 -41.77 14.01 -42.46
CA MET A 287 -41.47 12.58 -42.58
C MET A 287 -40.98 12.22 -43.99
N ASN A 288 -41.62 12.76 -45.05
CA ASN A 288 -41.21 12.53 -46.44
C ASN A 288 -39.83 13.13 -46.75
N ARG A 289 -39.51 14.27 -46.16
CA ARG A 289 -38.16 14.90 -46.31
C ARG A 289 -37.09 14.08 -45.64
N ILE A 290 -37.34 13.69 -44.40
CA ILE A 290 -36.40 12.92 -43.58
C ILE A 290 -36.18 11.52 -44.15
N GLY A 291 -37.21 10.86 -44.65
CA GLY A 291 -37.16 9.55 -45.26
C GLY A 291 -36.26 9.46 -46.51
N ARG A 292 -35.86 10.61 -47.11
CA ARG A 292 -34.90 10.66 -48.22
C ARG A 292 -33.45 10.75 -47.79
N LEU A 293 -33.18 10.93 -46.47
CA LEU A 293 -31.84 10.99 -45.96
C LEU A 293 -31.13 9.61 -46.02
N PRO A 294 -29.87 9.57 -46.36
CA PRO A 294 -29.08 8.35 -46.19
C PRO A 294 -29.14 7.89 -44.72
N TYR A 295 -28.96 6.63 -44.46
CA TYR A 295 -29.03 6.00 -43.12
C TYR A 295 -30.43 5.83 -42.54
N PHE A 296 -31.47 6.41 -43.12
CA PHE A 296 -32.86 6.31 -42.62
C PHE A 296 -33.57 5.07 -43.16
N ASN A 297 -33.24 4.62 -44.37
CA ASN A 297 -33.92 3.48 -45.01
C ASN A 297 -33.67 2.12 -44.33
N GLU A 298 -32.55 1.94 -43.67
CA GLU A 298 -32.25 0.71 -42.88
C GLU A 298 -33.05 0.62 -41.57
N PHE A 299 -33.46 1.75 -41.01
CA PHE A 299 -34.15 1.82 -39.73
C PHE A 299 -35.66 1.96 -39.83
N LEU A 300 -36.19 2.21 -41.03
CA LEU A 300 -37.63 2.25 -41.29
C LEU A 300 -38.22 0.86 -41.62
N ASN A 301 -37.43 -0.21 -41.58
CA ASN A 301 -37.94 -1.57 -41.74
C ASN A 301 -38.90 -1.91 -40.60
N PRO A 302 -40.11 -2.43 -40.93
CA PRO A 302 -41.21 -2.67 -39.97
C PRO A 302 -40.90 -3.74 -38.92
N GLU A 303 -39.78 -4.43 -38.97
CA GLU A 303 -39.38 -5.45 -37.98
C GLU A 303 -39.07 -4.92 -36.58
N TYR A 304 -38.87 -3.60 -36.41
CA TYR A 304 -38.72 -2.97 -35.09
C TYR A 304 -40.03 -2.38 -34.53
N SER A 305 -41.15 -2.64 -35.15
CA SER A 305 -42.50 -2.24 -34.71
C SER A 305 -43.17 -3.24 -33.75
N ASN A 306 -42.40 -4.14 -33.14
CA ASN A 306 -42.93 -5.02 -32.09
C ASN A 306 -42.85 -4.32 -30.72
N GLY A 307 -43.54 -3.20 -30.59
CA GLY A 307 -43.98 -2.67 -29.30
C GLY A 307 -45.35 -3.28 -29.01
N ASP A 308 -45.45 -4.02 -27.92
CA ASP A 308 -46.70 -4.55 -27.38
C ASP A 308 -47.78 -3.48 -27.39
N GLU A 309 -49.00 -3.89 -27.81
CA GLU A 309 -50.25 -3.12 -27.84
C GLU A 309 -50.50 -2.45 -26.48
N TYR A 310 -50.07 -1.19 -26.32
CA TYR A 310 -50.67 -0.26 -25.37
C TYR A 310 -51.70 0.58 -26.11
N GLN A 311 -52.92 0.07 -26.20
CA GLN A 311 -54.11 0.83 -26.57
C GLN A 311 -54.51 1.71 -25.38
N ASP A 312 -54.04 2.95 -25.35
CA ASP A 312 -54.66 3.98 -24.52
C ASP A 312 -55.30 5.00 -25.44
N ASP A 313 -56.61 4.81 -25.70
CA ASP A 313 -57.47 5.71 -26.44
C ASP A 313 -57.68 7.03 -25.67
N LEU A 314 -56.83 8.02 -25.94
CA LEU A 314 -57.14 9.40 -25.55
C LEU A 314 -58.19 9.98 -26.51
N ASN A 315 -59.43 9.92 -26.12
CA ASN A 315 -60.54 10.57 -26.76
C ASN A 315 -60.49 12.10 -26.56
N VAL A 316 -59.84 12.84 -27.46
CA VAL A 316 -59.97 14.28 -27.57
C VAL A 316 -60.97 14.49 -28.76
N GLU A 317 -62.07 15.17 -28.50
CA GLU A 317 -63.21 15.35 -29.38
C GLU A 317 -62.88 15.35 -30.88
N GLY A 318 -63.24 14.28 -31.60
CA GLY A 318 -63.26 14.20 -33.03
C GLY A 318 -62.04 13.77 -33.80
N LEU A 319 -60.88 13.58 -33.17
CA LEU A 319 -59.68 13.05 -33.80
C LEU A 319 -59.21 11.81 -33.05
N LYS A 320 -59.47 10.63 -33.57
CA LYS A 320 -58.76 9.39 -33.18
C LYS A 320 -57.34 9.48 -33.73
N MET A 321 -56.47 10.20 -33.05
CA MET A 321 -55.07 10.21 -33.34
C MET A 321 -54.38 9.37 -32.26
N ASN A 322 -53.85 8.21 -32.61
CA ASN A 322 -52.89 7.55 -31.81
C ASN A 322 -51.63 8.44 -31.73
N LEU A 323 -51.45 9.11 -30.59
CA LEU A 323 -50.31 10.00 -30.39
C LEU A 323 -48.96 9.26 -30.58
N PHE A 324 -48.99 7.93 -30.46
CA PHE A 324 -47.85 7.05 -30.68
C PHE A 324 -47.49 6.81 -32.15
N ASP A 325 -48.38 7.13 -33.09
CA ASP A 325 -48.15 6.96 -34.54
C ASP A 325 -47.29 8.10 -35.13
N PHE A 326 -47.11 9.20 -34.39
CA PHE A 326 -46.35 10.35 -34.86
C PHE A 326 -45.09 10.54 -34.02
N PRO A 327 -43.90 10.19 -34.54
CA PRO A 327 -42.65 10.45 -33.85
C PRO A 327 -42.39 11.97 -33.75
N THR A 328 -41.65 12.36 -32.72
CA THR A 328 -41.13 13.74 -32.64
C THR A 328 -39.95 13.91 -33.60
N ASN A 329 -39.73 15.13 -34.08
CA ASN A 329 -38.54 15.47 -34.87
C ASN A 329 -37.23 15.14 -34.11
N LEU A 330 -37.23 15.29 -32.80
CA LEU A 330 -36.13 14.92 -31.95
C LEU A 330 -35.87 13.40 -31.92
N SER A 331 -36.92 12.57 -31.85
CA SER A 331 -36.77 11.11 -31.89
C SER A 331 -36.22 10.60 -33.22
N LEU A 332 -36.66 11.23 -34.31
CA LEU A 332 -36.13 10.93 -35.65
C LEU A 332 -34.68 11.38 -35.80
N PHE A 333 -34.32 12.55 -35.25
CA PHE A 333 -32.95 13.03 -35.23
C PHE A 333 -32.04 12.05 -34.44
N LYS A 334 -32.47 11.58 -33.28
CA LYS A 334 -31.73 10.56 -32.51
C LYS A 334 -31.49 9.30 -33.35
N LYS A 335 -32.53 8.75 -33.99
CA LYS A 335 -32.41 7.57 -34.86
C LYS A 335 -31.44 7.81 -36.02
N TYR A 336 -31.50 8.97 -36.64
CA TYR A 336 -30.56 9.35 -37.69
C TYR A 336 -29.12 9.37 -37.20
N LEU A 337 -28.88 9.97 -36.03
CA LEU A 337 -27.53 10.00 -35.45
C LEU A 337 -27.00 8.60 -35.09
N GLU A 338 -27.87 7.72 -34.61
CA GLU A 338 -27.51 6.32 -34.33
C GLU A 338 -27.07 5.62 -35.64
N GLY A 339 -27.84 5.78 -36.73
CA GLY A 339 -27.49 5.25 -38.04
C GLY A 339 -26.20 5.85 -38.61
N TYR A 340 -26.03 7.16 -38.51
CA TYR A 340 -24.81 7.85 -38.91
C TYR A 340 -23.58 7.32 -38.16
N CYS A 341 -23.65 7.23 -36.82
CA CYS A 341 -22.58 6.69 -36.01
C CYS A 341 -22.30 5.22 -36.29
N CYS A 342 -23.29 4.43 -36.69
CA CYS A 342 -23.10 3.04 -37.07
C CYS A 342 -22.38 2.86 -38.40
N SER A 343 -22.62 3.78 -39.37
CA SER A 343 -22.09 3.70 -40.73
C SER A 343 -20.76 4.42 -40.90
N HIS A 344 -20.31 5.22 -39.90
CA HIS A 344 -19.14 6.07 -40.00
C HIS A 344 -17.83 5.25 -39.91
N PRO A 345 -16.96 5.29 -40.94
CA PRO A 345 -15.78 4.44 -40.99
C PRO A 345 -14.74 4.69 -39.87
N GLY A 346 -14.67 5.91 -39.34
CA GLY A 346 -13.78 6.31 -38.25
C GLY A 346 -14.25 5.88 -36.87
N ILE A 347 -15.50 5.40 -36.73
CA ILE A 347 -16.04 4.95 -35.44
C ILE A 347 -15.85 3.45 -35.27
N HIS A 348 -15.51 3.02 -34.07
CA HIS A 348 -15.22 1.63 -33.74
C HIS A 348 -16.50 0.79 -33.71
N GLU A 349 -16.56 -0.31 -34.48
CA GLU A 349 -17.78 -1.10 -34.69
C GLU A 349 -18.17 -1.94 -33.47
N ASN A 350 -17.16 -2.44 -32.71
CA ASN A 350 -17.36 -3.36 -31.59
C ASN A 350 -17.41 -2.66 -30.24
N MET A 351 -17.34 -1.33 -30.20
CA MET A 351 -17.43 -0.55 -28.97
C MET A 351 -18.78 0.18 -28.88
N THR A 352 -19.07 0.71 -27.69
CA THR A 352 -20.34 1.39 -27.41
C THR A 352 -20.56 2.54 -28.38
N ARG A 353 -21.74 2.51 -29.05
CA ARG A 353 -22.27 3.59 -29.88
C ARG A 353 -23.66 3.92 -29.34
N MET A 354 -23.83 5.10 -28.80
CA MET A 354 -25.07 5.49 -28.13
C MET A 354 -25.35 6.97 -28.35
N VAL A 355 -26.60 7.27 -28.65
CA VAL A 355 -27.14 8.62 -28.60
C VAL A 355 -28.24 8.65 -27.56
N ARG A 356 -28.13 9.53 -26.57
CA ARG A 356 -29.11 9.61 -25.48
C ARG A 356 -29.49 11.05 -25.15
N PHE A 357 -30.67 11.19 -24.59
CA PHE A 357 -31.12 12.45 -24.02
C PHE A 357 -30.72 12.51 -22.57
N LEU A 358 -30.14 13.63 -22.15
CA LEU A 358 -29.89 13.92 -20.74
C LEU A 358 -31.03 14.79 -20.18
N GLN A 359 -31.02 15.01 -18.87
CA GLN A 359 -32.01 15.88 -18.25
C GLN A 359 -31.88 17.30 -18.82
N SER A 360 -33.03 17.87 -19.22
CA SER A 360 -33.12 19.26 -19.70
C SER A 360 -32.68 20.24 -18.61
N ASN A 361 -32.06 21.33 -19.03
CA ASN A 361 -31.59 22.40 -18.15
C ASN A 361 -31.90 23.77 -18.81
N GLU A 362 -31.39 24.85 -18.20
CA GLU A 362 -31.53 26.21 -18.71
C GLU A 362 -30.98 26.45 -20.12
N ARG A 363 -30.09 25.57 -20.60
CA ARG A 363 -29.52 25.57 -21.96
C ARG A 363 -30.25 24.67 -22.93
N GLY A 364 -31.44 24.18 -22.56
CA GLY A 364 -32.24 23.30 -23.42
C GLY A 364 -32.03 21.82 -23.09
N LEU A 365 -32.31 20.95 -24.07
CA LEU A 365 -32.19 19.50 -23.95
C LEU A 365 -30.84 19.01 -24.51
N PRO A 366 -29.94 18.44 -23.66
CA PRO A 366 -28.70 17.89 -24.16
C PRO A 366 -28.95 16.55 -24.89
N VAL A 367 -28.54 16.47 -26.13
CA VAL A 367 -28.44 15.22 -26.91
C VAL A 367 -26.97 14.80 -26.86
N GLU A 368 -26.65 13.76 -26.08
CA GLU A 368 -25.31 13.28 -25.89
C GLU A 368 -24.98 12.14 -26.85
N VAL A 369 -23.86 12.30 -27.56
CA VAL A 369 -23.29 11.29 -28.45
C VAL A 369 -22.11 10.65 -27.77
N ILE A 370 -22.14 9.32 -27.62
CA ILE A 370 -21.07 8.50 -27.05
C ILE A 370 -20.65 7.49 -28.08
N VAL A 371 -19.42 7.65 -28.60
CA VAL A 371 -18.84 6.74 -29.58
C VAL A 371 -17.35 6.56 -29.29
N PHE A 372 -16.73 5.58 -29.90
CA PHE A 372 -15.30 5.35 -29.82
C PHE A 372 -14.64 5.55 -31.18
N SER A 373 -13.68 6.45 -31.27
CA SER A 373 -12.85 6.69 -32.44
C SER A 373 -11.85 5.56 -32.62
N LYS A 374 -11.67 5.06 -33.85
CA LYS A 374 -10.55 4.17 -34.24
C LYS A 374 -9.19 4.89 -34.17
N ALA A 375 -9.20 6.21 -34.42
CA ALA A 375 -8.02 7.05 -34.26
C ALA A 375 -7.81 7.42 -32.79
N GLN A 376 -6.68 7.01 -32.24
CA GLN A 376 -6.33 7.28 -30.84
C GLN A 376 -5.38 8.46 -30.70
N GLN A 377 -4.59 8.78 -31.76
CA GLN A 377 -3.68 9.92 -31.80
C GLN A 377 -4.42 11.23 -31.73
N GLY A 378 -3.85 12.22 -31.02
CA GLY A 378 -4.55 13.46 -30.67
C GLY A 378 -5.10 14.24 -31.83
N ASP A 379 -4.29 14.46 -32.89
CA ASP A 379 -4.68 15.21 -34.09
C ASP A 379 -5.76 14.51 -34.92
N LEU A 380 -5.61 13.22 -35.16
CA LEU A 380 -6.60 12.42 -35.91
C LEU A 380 -7.91 12.24 -35.11
N TYR A 381 -7.80 12.12 -33.78
CA TYR A 381 -8.95 12.04 -32.91
C TYR A 381 -9.76 13.35 -32.92
N GLU A 382 -9.08 14.51 -32.83
CA GLU A 382 -9.74 15.81 -32.87
C GLU A 382 -10.35 16.09 -34.24
N ALA A 383 -9.67 15.69 -35.36
CA ALA A 383 -10.22 15.82 -36.69
C ALA A 383 -11.52 15.02 -36.86
N LEU A 384 -11.55 13.76 -36.43
CA LEU A 384 -12.75 12.92 -36.48
C LEU A 384 -13.86 13.50 -35.61
N GLN A 385 -13.53 13.99 -34.41
CA GLN A 385 -14.51 14.60 -33.53
C GLN A 385 -15.10 15.88 -34.16
N ALA A 386 -14.29 16.69 -34.80
CA ALA A 386 -14.76 17.89 -35.52
C ALA A 386 -15.68 17.51 -36.68
N GLU A 387 -15.32 16.50 -37.49
CA GLU A 387 -16.12 16.00 -38.60
C GLU A 387 -17.51 15.54 -38.14
N ILE A 388 -17.56 14.74 -37.07
CA ILE A 388 -18.85 14.25 -36.53
C ILE A 388 -19.73 15.41 -36.05
N PHE A 389 -19.21 16.37 -35.32
CA PHE A 389 -20.03 17.45 -34.78
C PHE A 389 -20.35 18.52 -35.82
N ASP A 390 -19.51 18.76 -36.82
CA ASP A 390 -19.85 19.60 -37.99
C ASP A 390 -21.06 19.00 -38.73
N HIS A 391 -21.04 17.70 -39.00
CA HIS A 391 -22.18 17.01 -39.62
C HIS A 391 -23.44 17.11 -38.78
N ILE A 392 -23.33 16.90 -37.45
CA ILE A 392 -24.50 17.03 -36.53
C ILE A 392 -25.09 18.41 -36.61
N PHE A 393 -24.29 19.48 -36.58
CA PHE A 393 -24.82 20.85 -36.66
C PHE A 393 -25.40 21.17 -38.01
N ALA A 394 -24.82 20.68 -39.10
CA ALA A 394 -25.30 20.88 -40.45
C ALA A 394 -26.67 20.21 -40.72
N VAL A 395 -26.90 19.06 -40.09
CA VAL A 395 -28.14 18.30 -40.35
C VAL A 395 -29.34 18.71 -39.47
N LEU A 396 -29.08 19.34 -38.30
CA LEU A 396 -30.13 19.78 -37.37
C LEU A 396 -31.29 20.55 -38.02
N PRO A 397 -31.07 21.55 -38.94
CA PRO A 397 -32.16 22.26 -39.59
C PRO A 397 -33.05 21.37 -40.46
N VAL A 398 -32.55 20.26 -40.98
CA VAL A 398 -33.36 19.31 -41.77
C VAL A 398 -34.46 18.68 -40.92
N PHE A 399 -34.20 18.50 -39.62
CA PHE A 399 -35.17 18.02 -38.62
C PHE A 399 -35.93 19.17 -37.97
N GLU A 400 -35.79 20.39 -38.45
CA GLU A 400 -36.41 21.60 -37.90
C GLU A 400 -36.03 21.84 -36.43
N LEU A 401 -34.90 21.34 -36.02
CA LEU A 401 -34.30 21.53 -34.69
C LEU A 401 -33.30 22.69 -34.72
N ARG A 402 -33.20 23.39 -33.62
CA ARG A 402 -32.20 24.46 -33.43
C ARG A 402 -31.32 24.18 -32.22
N VAL A 403 -30.07 24.55 -32.34
CA VAL A 403 -29.16 24.55 -31.21
C VAL A 403 -29.53 25.73 -30.30
N PHE A 404 -29.55 25.48 -29.00
CA PHE A 404 -29.71 26.54 -28.02
C PHE A 404 -28.47 27.45 -28.04
N GLN A 405 -28.72 28.74 -28.16
CA GLN A 405 -27.70 29.78 -28.05
C GLN A 405 -28.19 30.84 -27.09
N ASN A 406 -27.33 31.32 -26.20
CA ASN A 406 -27.65 32.47 -25.37
C ASN A 406 -27.91 33.67 -26.31
N PRO A 407 -28.98 34.49 -26.10
CA PRO A 407 -29.24 35.66 -26.89
C PRO A 407 -27.99 36.56 -26.92
N SER A 408 -27.38 36.72 -28.10
CA SER A 408 -26.37 37.76 -28.27
C SER A 408 -27.11 39.10 -28.26
N GLY A 409 -26.71 40.04 -27.41
CA GLY A 409 -27.42 41.31 -27.18
C GLY A 409 -27.61 42.25 -28.38
N THR A 410 -27.51 41.75 -29.60
CA THR A 410 -27.75 42.45 -30.86
C THR A 410 -29.17 42.25 -31.46
N THR A 411 -29.98 41.37 -30.90
CA THR A 411 -31.40 41.27 -31.25
C THR A 411 -32.19 42.23 -30.36
N SER A 412 -32.25 43.50 -30.72
CA SER A 412 -33.31 44.40 -30.26
C SER A 412 -34.65 43.77 -30.70
N VAL A 413 -35.40 43.22 -29.74
CA VAL A 413 -36.82 42.94 -29.94
C VAL A 413 -37.48 44.29 -30.22
N PRO A 414 -38.13 44.52 -31.37
CA PRO A 414 -38.92 45.72 -31.52
C PRO A 414 -40.06 45.62 -30.51
N CYS A 415 -40.07 46.57 -29.55
CA CYS A 415 -41.24 46.78 -28.72
C CYS A 415 -42.35 47.28 -29.65
N ASN A 416 -43.36 46.41 -29.91
CA ASN A 416 -44.68 46.80 -30.38
C ASN A 416 -45.65 46.78 -29.22
#